data_7fcf97f2eb2c18bc165662c3dbe94f00
#
_entry.id   7fcf97f2eb2c18bc165662c3dbe94f00
#
_cell.length_a   1.000
_cell.length_b   1.000
_cell.length_c   1.000
_cell.angle_alpha   90.00
_cell.angle_beta   90.00
_cell.angle_gamma   90.00
#
_symmetry.space_group_name_H-M   'P 1'
#
loop_
_entity.id
_entity.type
_entity.pdbx_description
1 polymer ?
#
loop_
_entity_poly.entity_id
_entity_poly.type
_entity_poly.pdbx_seq_one_letter_code
_entity_poly.pdbx_strand_id
1 'polypeptide(L)'
;MQQWKENLHFVKNIPHISCYCLTLEPHSQLYKTIQQKQLSLPDDDHIIEQIEVLKDFAHQHQFIHYEISNFCKENFHSRHNSAYWQRKPYLGIGCSAHSFDINSRQWNICNINSYIEFLDEINTHGDYQNFENRLFEREILTPAMQVNEYIMTSLRTIYGCHLDYIAHEFSPAFAEQLAKKISLLQQDNYIFSHGILRLTEKGMLFADAIAAELFFDENDYLTTNE
;
A
#
# COMPACT_ATOMS: atom_id res chain seq x y z
N MET A 1 12.02 -18.36 -16.20
CA MET A 1 10.73 -18.19 -16.93
C MET A 1 9.89 -19.48 -17.03
N GLN A 2 10.41 -20.64 -17.44
CA GLN A 2 9.62 -21.87 -17.56
C GLN A 2 8.89 -22.23 -16.23
N GLN A 3 9.62 -22.28 -15.13
CA GLN A 3 9.05 -22.58 -13.82
C GLN A 3 7.96 -21.57 -13.40
N TRP A 4 8.11 -20.28 -13.76
CA TRP A 4 7.11 -19.26 -13.48
C TRP A 4 5.80 -19.52 -14.23
N LYS A 5 5.88 -19.87 -15.52
CA LYS A 5 4.70 -20.23 -16.33
C LYS A 5 4.01 -21.50 -15.80
N GLU A 6 4.77 -22.49 -15.36
CA GLU A 6 4.23 -23.70 -14.73
C GLU A 6 3.50 -23.37 -13.42
N ASN A 7 4.09 -22.51 -12.55
CA ASN A 7 3.46 -22.10 -11.31
C ASN A 7 2.13 -21.38 -11.58
N LEU A 8 2.08 -20.48 -12.56
CA LEU A 8 0.85 -19.79 -12.95
C LEU A 8 -0.21 -20.77 -13.45
N HIS A 9 0.19 -21.83 -14.19
CA HIS A 9 -0.74 -22.83 -14.66
C HIS A 9 -1.46 -23.57 -13.52
N PHE A 10 -0.80 -23.81 -12.39
CA PHE A 10 -1.43 -24.44 -11.22
C PHE A 10 -2.52 -23.57 -10.59
N VAL A 11 -2.38 -22.25 -10.66
CA VAL A 11 -3.31 -21.31 -10.01
C VAL A 11 -4.45 -20.81 -10.89
N LYS A 12 -4.54 -21.25 -12.15
CA LYS A 12 -5.54 -20.75 -13.12
C LYS A 12 -7.01 -20.92 -12.68
N ASN A 13 -7.30 -21.90 -11.84
CA ASN A 13 -8.65 -22.18 -11.34
C ASN A 13 -8.89 -21.61 -9.92
N ILE A 14 -7.89 -20.98 -9.31
CA ILE A 14 -8.03 -20.34 -8.00
C ILE A 14 -8.70 -18.98 -8.22
N PRO A 15 -9.70 -18.58 -7.41
CA PRO A 15 -10.46 -17.37 -7.65
C PRO A 15 -9.70 -16.08 -7.32
N HIS A 16 -8.63 -16.15 -6.53
CA HIS A 16 -7.82 -15.00 -6.11
C HIS A 16 -6.36 -15.41 -5.97
N ILE A 17 -5.46 -14.59 -6.49
CA ILE A 17 -4.01 -14.78 -6.37
C ILE A 17 -3.34 -13.47 -5.95
N SER A 18 -2.27 -13.60 -5.15
CA SER A 18 -1.40 -12.50 -4.75
C SER A 18 -0.01 -12.74 -5.31
N CYS A 19 0.52 -11.78 -6.05
CA CYS A 19 1.83 -11.85 -6.70
C CYS A 19 2.65 -10.62 -6.29
N TYR A 20 3.60 -10.80 -5.40
CA TYR A 20 4.45 -9.73 -4.90
C TYR A 20 5.82 -9.76 -5.54
N CYS A 21 6.36 -8.60 -5.89
CA CYS A 21 7.79 -8.47 -6.12
C CYS A 21 8.52 -8.64 -4.80
N LEU A 22 9.59 -9.44 -4.81
CA LEU A 22 10.39 -9.67 -3.62
C LEU A 22 11.11 -8.38 -3.18
N THR A 23 10.81 -7.91 -1.99
CA THR A 23 11.59 -6.86 -1.33
C THR A 23 12.66 -7.51 -0.46
N LEU A 24 13.90 -7.08 -0.64
CA LEU A 24 15.03 -7.63 0.10
C LEU A 24 15.22 -6.86 1.42
N GLU A 25 14.68 -7.40 2.49
CA GLU A 25 14.79 -6.79 3.83
C GLU A 25 16.23 -6.86 4.36
N PRO A 26 16.82 -5.71 4.77
CA PRO A 26 18.09 -5.68 5.47
C PRO A 26 18.06 -6.61 6.71
N HIS A 27 19.16 -7.29 6.98
CA HIS A 27 19.31 -8.24 8.10
C HIS A 27 18.58 -9.59 7.95
N SER A 28 17.75 -9.80 6.92
CA SER A 28 17.18 -11.12 6.62
C SER A 28 18.27 -12.14 6.28
N GLN A 29 17.95 -13.44 6.43
CA GLN A 29 18.88 -14.49 6.03
C GLN A 29 19.13 -14.46 4.51
N LEU A 30 18.12 -14.15 3.72
CA LEU A 30 18.24 -14.00 2.27
C LEU A 30 19.19 -12.86 1.89
N TYR A 31 19.10 -11.70 2.58
CA TYR A 31 20.02 -10.58 2.40
C TYR A 31 21.47 -11.00 2.61
N LYS A 32 21.75 -11.74 3.71
CA LYS A 32 23.09 -12.25 4.03
C LYS A 32 23.61 -13.21 2.95
N THR A 33 22.76 -14.10 2.46
CA THR A 33 23.10 -15.08 1.41
C THR A 33 23.49 -14.39 0.11
N ILE A 34 22.76 -13.33 -0.26
CA ILE A 34 23.06 -12.52 -1.44
C ILE A 34 24.35 -11.72 -1.27
N GLN A 35 24.55 -11.08 -0.11
CA GLN A 35 25.80 -10.37 0.18
C GLN A 35 27.03 -11.27 0.13
N GLN A 36 26.88 -12.53 0.50
CA GLN A 36 27.92 -13.57 0.41
C GLN A 36 28.09 -14.11 -1.03
N LYS A 37 27.34 -13.59 -2.01
CA LYS A 37 27.37 -14.03 -3.41
C LYS A 37 27.03 -15.52 -3.62
N GLN A 38 26.29 -16.12 -2.69
CA GLN A 38 25.82 -17.50 -2.80
C GLN A 38 24.53 -17.60 -3.61
N LEU A 39 23.80 -16.48 -3.75
CA LEU A 39 22.61 -16.33 -4.57
C LEU A 39 22.63 -14.96 -5.23
N SER A 40 22.10 -14.85 -6.45
CA SER A 40 21.85 -13.59 -7.14
C SER A 40 20.35 -13.35 -7.27
N LEU A 41 19.95 -12.08 -7.13
CA LEU A 41 18.60 -11.67 -7.53
C LEU A 41 18.49 -11.64 -9.06
N PRO A 42 17.27 -11.83 -9.60
CA PRO A 42 17.01 -11.50 -10.98
C PRO A 42 17.25 -10.01 -11.22
N ASP A 43 17.72 -9.66 -12.41
CA ASP A 43 17.82 -8.27 -12.85
C ASP A 43 16.42 -7.68 -13.16
N ASP A 44 16.38 -6.37 -13.37
CA ASP A 44 15.13 -5.65 -13.62
C ASP A 44 14.43 -6.12 -14.91
N ASP A 45 15.19 -6.44 -15.95
CA ASP A 45 14.65 -6.95 -17.22
C ASP A 45 13.91 -8.29 -17.00
N HIS A 46 14.49 -9.16 -16.19
CA HIS A 46 13.87 -10.43 -15.84
C HIS A 46 12.61 -10.28 -14.98
N ILE A 47 12.61 -9.30 -14.07
CA ILE A 47 11.43 -8.94 -13.26
C ILE A 47 10.32 -8.42 -14.17
N ILE A 48 10.63 -7.53 -15.11
CA ILE A 48 9.68 -7.00 -16.08
C ILE A 48 9.10 -8.14 -16.93
N GLU A 49 9.93 -9.06 -17.42
CA GLU A 49 9.46 -10.24 -18.18
C GLU A 49 8.50 -11.11 -17.35
N GLN A 50 8.77 -11.31 -16.06
CA GLN A 50 7.87 -12.05 -15.16
C GLN A 50 6.52 -11.34 -14.99
N ILE A 51 6.51 -10.02 -14.87
CA ILE A 51 5.30 -9.20 -14.77
C ILE A 51 4.47 -9.30 -16.06
N GLU A 52 5.10 -9.19 -17.23
CA GLU A 52 4.39 -9.33 -18.52
C GLU A 52 3.75 -10.71 -18.67
N VAL A 53 4.46 -11.77 -18.32
CA VAL A 53 3.89 -13.14 -18.33
C VAL A 53 2.72 -13.27 -17.34
N LEU A 54 2.78 -12.61 -16.18
CA LEU A 54 1.67 -12.59 -15.21
C LEU A 54 0.46 -11.84 -15.76
N LYS A 55 0.66 -10.70 -16.44
CA LYS A 55 -0.41 -9.91 -17.06
C LYS A 55 -1.09 -10.72 -18.18
N ASP A 56 -0.31 -11.33 -19.05
CA ASP A 56 -0.83 -12.19 -20.12
C ASP A 56 -1.66 -13.35 -19.56
N PHE A 57 -1.15 -14.01 -18.52
CA PHE A 57 -1.88 -15.06 -17.81
C PHE A 57 -3.18 -14.55 -17.20
N ALA A 58 -3.14 -13.42 -16.51
CA ALA A 58 -4.31 -12.81 -15.89
C ALA A 58 -5.38 -12.50 -16.94
N HIS A 59 -4.99 -11.89 -18.06
CA HIS A 59 -5.90 -11.58 -19.17
C HIS A 59 -6.51 -12.84 -19.78
N GLN A 60 -5.69 -13.84 -20.13
CA GLN A 60 -6.14 -15.10 -20.72
C GLN A 60 -7.11 -15.89 -19.83
N HIS A 61 -6.92 -15.77 -18.52
CA HIS A 61 -7.73 -16.49 -17.54
C HIS A 61 -8.79 -15.60 -16.86
N GLN A 62 -9.08 -14.40 -17.39
CA GLN A 62 -10.13 -13.51 -16.91
C GLN A 62 -9.96 -13.11 -15.43
N PHE A 63 -8.73 -12.89 -14.99
CA PHE A 63 -8.45 -12.25 -13.72
C PHE A 63 -8.51 -10.74 -13.88
N ILE A 64 -9.09 -10.07 -12.89
CA ILE A 64 -9.08 -8.62 -12.74
C ILE A 64 -7.87 -8.26 -11.89
N HIS A 65 -6.95 -7.46 -12.42
CA HIS A 65 -5.85 -6.85 -11.67
C HIS A 65 -6.41 -5.65 -10.92
N TYR A 66 -6.94 -5.86 -9.72
CA TYR A 66 -7.71 -4.83 -9.01
C TYR A 66 -6.88 -3.92 -8.11
N GLU A 67 -5.66 -4.33 -7.77
CA GLU A 67 -4.65 -3.51 -7.09
C GLU A 67 -3.25 -4.08 -7.38
N ILE A 68 -2.19 -3.39 -6.97
CA ILE A 68 -0.80 -3.60 -7.42
C ILE A 68 -0.35 -5.07 -7.42
N SER A 69 -0.71 -5.83 -6.38
CA SER A 69 -0.19 -7.19 -6.18
C SER A 69 -1.25 -8.28 -6.23
N ASN A 70 -2.53 -7.91 -6.37
CA ASN A 70 -3.62 -8.85 -6.27
C ASN A 70 -4.50 -8.92 -7.51
N PHE A 71 -4.83 -10.14 -7.88
CA PHE A 71 -5.65 -10.49 -9.04
C PHE A 71 -6.79 -11.39 -8.59
N CYS A 72 -7.99 -11.19 -9.10
CA CYS A 72 -9.11 -12.03 -8.75
C CYS A 72 -10.06 -12.27 -9.93
N LYS A 73 -10.86 -13.33 -9.85
CA LYS A 73 -12.05 -13.48 -10.67
C LYS A 73 -13.12 -12.50 -10.24
N GLU A 74 -14.07 -12.25 -11.11
CA GLU A 74 -15.22 -11.39 -10.79
C GLU A 74 -15.88 -11.84 -9.47
N ASN A 75 -16.16 -10.87 -8.59
CA ASN A 75 -16.74 -11.06 -7.25
C ASN A 75 -15.83 -11.76 -6.20
N PHE A 76 -14.53 -11.97 -6.50
CA PHE A 76 -13.58 -12.58 -5.56
C PHE A 76 -12.51 -11.61 -5.05
N HIS A 77 -12.81 -10.32 -5.00
CA HIS A 77 -11.93 -9.34 -4.38
C HIS A 77 -11.68 -9.67 -2.91
N SER A 78 -10.44 -9.59 -2.45
CA SER A 78 -10.12 -9.72 -1.03
C SER A 78 -10.75 -8.59 -0.23
N ARG A 79 -11.72 -8.93 0.63
CA ARG A 79 -12.38 -7.93 1.51
C ARG A 79 -11.38 -7.29 2.47
N HIS A 80 -10.42 -8.06 2.95
CA HIS A 80 -9.38 -7.60 3.86
C HIS A 80 -8.45 -6.59 3.15
N ASN A 81 -7.86 -6.94 2.01
CA ASN A 81 -6.98 -6.05 1.27
C ASN A 81 -7.72 -4.77 0.81
N SER A 82 -8.95 -4.95 0.30
CA SER A 82 -9.79 -3.81 -0.11
C SER A 82 -10.10 -2.85 1.05
N ALA A 83 -10.21 -3.35 2.28
CA ALA A 83 -10.42 -2.50 3.46
C ALA A 83 -9.23 -1.56 3.71
N TYR A 84 -7.99 -2.02 3.53
CA TYR A 84 -6.80 -1.16 3.62
C TYR A 84 -6.81 -0.07 2.54
N TRP A 85 -7.06 -0.44 1.29
CA TRP A 85 -7.10 0.52 0.18
C TRP A 85 -8.23 1.54 0.29
N GLN A 86 -9.32 1.17 0.99
CA GLN A 86 -10.44 2.05 1.32
C GLN A 86 -10.22 2.84 2.61
N ARG A 87 -9.04 2.78 3.22
CA ARG A 87 -8.68 3.46 4.47
C ARG A 87 -9.67 3.17 5.60
N LYS A 88 -10.22 1.94 5.67
CA LYS A 88 -11.09 1.55 6.79
C LYS A 88 -10.26 1.39 8.06
N PRO A 89 -10.77 1.85 9.20
CA PRO A 89 -10.10 1.62 10.48
C PRO A 89 -9.88 0.13 10.75
N TYR A 90 -8.74 -0.19 11.35
CA TYR A 90 -8.41 -1.56 11.76
C TYR A 90 -7.55 -1.55 13.03
N LEU A 91 -7.66 -2.62 13.80
CA LEU A 91 -6.87 -2.88 15.00
C LEU A 91 -5.87 -4.00 14.75
N GLY A 92 -4.60 -3.71 14.95
CA GLY A 92 -3.52 -4.69 14.92
C GLY A 92 -3.34 -5.37 16.27
N ILE A 93 -3.31 -6.71 16.28
CA ILE A 93 -3.13 -7.52 17.48
C ILE A 93 -1.83 -8.29 17.36
N GLY A 94 -1.02 -8.24 18.42
CA GLY A 94 0.30 -8.89 18.48
C GLY A 94 1.46 -7.91 18.29
N CYS A 95 2.69 -8.39 18.53
CA CYS A 95 3.90 -7.59 18.36
C CYS A 95 4.09 -7.16 16.89
N SER A 96 4.60 -5.96 16.69
CA SER A 96 4.76 -5.28 15.39
C SER A 96 3.46 -5.06 14.61
N ALA A 97 2.29 -5.38 15.14
CA ALA A 97 1.03 -5.17 14.44
C ALA A 97 0.68 -3.68 14.37
N HIS A 98 0.19 -3.25 13.23
CA HIS A 98 -0.23 -1.89 13.00
C HIS A 98 -1.74 -1.72 13.19
N SER A 99 -2.14 -0.54 13.67
CA SER A 99 -3.55 -0.11 13.72
C SER A 99 -3.71 1.24 13.03
N PHE A 100 -4.91 1.51 12.57
CA PHE A 100 -5.27 2.75 11.89
C PHE A 100 -6.69 3.15 12.25
N ASP A 101 -6.92 4.43 12.61
CA ASP A 101 -8.23 4.97 12.97
C ASP A 101 -8.64 6.21 12.16
N ILE A 102 -8.06 6.42 10.98
CA ILE A 102 -8.21 7.58 10.09
C ILE A 102 -7.36 8.79 10.54
N ASN A 103 -7.36 9.12 11.83
CA ASN A 103 -6.66 10.27 12.39
C ASN A 103 -5.29 9.93 12.96
N SER A 104 -5.03 8.65 13.17
CA SER A 104 -3.75 8.18 13.71
C SER A 104 -3.36 6.81 13.17
N ARG A 105 -2.07 6.55 13.20
CA ARG A 105 -1.46 5.23 13.07
C ARG A 105 -0.80 4.86 14.37
N GLN A 106 -0.83 3.59 14.72
CA GLN A 106 -0.01 3.05 15.79
C GLN A 106 0.60 1.72 15.37
N TRP A 107 1.73 1.39 15.97
CA TRP A 107 2.38 0.08 15.80
C TRP A 107 2.84 -0.44 17.16
N ASN A 108 2.52 -1.69 17.39
CA ASN A 108 2.88 -2.37 18.63
C ASN A 108 4.39 -2.61 18.66
N ILE A 109 4.97 -2.67 19.87
CA ILE A 109 6.40 -2.98 20.04
C ILE A 109 6.77 -4.30 19.37
N CYS A 110 7.98 -4.37 18.81
CA CYS A 110 8.43 -5.54 18.06
C CYS A 110 8.98 -6.68 18.95
N ASN A 111 9.33 -6.40 20.21
CA ASN A 111 9.86 -7.41 21.12
C ASN A 111 8.73 -8.23 21.73
N ILE A 112 8.67 -9.52 21.38
CA ILE A 112 7.59 -10.42 21.81
C ILE A 112 7.58 -10.64 23.33
N ASN A 113 8.75 -10.71 23.98
CA ASN A 113 8.82 -10.92 25.43
C ASN A 113 8.28 -9.70 26.17
N SER A 114 8.73 -8.50 25.79
CA SER A 114 8.23 -7.25 26.37
C SER A 114 6.74 -7.05 26.12
N TYR A 115 6.22 -7.48 24.93
CA TYR A 115 4.80 -7.43 24.61
C TYR A 115 3.99 -8.35 25.55
N ILE A 116 4.44 -9.58 25.79
CA ILE A 116 3.79 -10.54 26.69
C ILE A 116 3.87 -10.07 28.14
N GLU A 117 5.06 -9.69 28.62
CA GLU A 117 5.27 -9.19 29.98
C GLU A 117 4.34 -8.03 30.32
N PHE A 118 4.20 -7.08 29.38
CA PHE A 118 3.32 -5.94 29.58
C PHE A 118 1.84 -6.34 29.65
N LEU A 119 1.41 -7.25 28.79
CA LEU A 119 0.03 -7.76 28.83
C LEU A 119 -0.27 -8.53 30.14
N ASP A 120 0.71 -9.29 30.65
CA ASP A 120 0.58 -10.01 31.92
C ASP A 120 0.52 -9.04 33.11
N GLU A 121 1.31 -7.95 33.11
CA GLU A 121 1.23 -6.89 34.11
C GLU A 121 -0.19 -6.30 34.16
N ILE A 122 -0.77 -5.98 33.00
CA ILE A 122 -2.12 -5.44 32.90
C ILE A 122 -3.17 -6.41 33.46
N ASN A 123 -3.09 -7.67 33.04
CA ASN A 123 -4.03 -8.69 33.49
C ASN A 123 -3.94 -8.94 35.00
N THR A 124 -2.76 -8.78 35.59
CA THR A 124 -2.51 -9.05 37.01
C THR A 124 -2.87 -7.86 37.90
N HIS A 125 -2.56 -6.64 37.47
CA HIS A 125 -2.66 -5.43 38.30
C HIS A 125 -3.79 -4.50 37.92
N GLY A 126 -4.43 -4.69 36.75
CA GLY A 126 -5.52 -3.85 36.26
C GLY A 126 -5.11 -2.42 35.95
N ASP A 127 -3.81 -2.16 35.85
CA ASP A 127 -3.31 -0.82 35.54
C ASP A 127 -3.32 -0.61 34.02
N TYR A 128 -4.33 0.12 33.56
CA TYR A 128 -4.51 0.51 32.15
C TYR A 128 -3.87 1.86 31.83
N GLN A 129 -3.05 2.42 32.71
CA GLN A 129 -2.34 3.68 32.47
C GLN A 129 -0.98 3.42 31.82
N ASN A 130 -0.54 4.35 30.98
CA ASN A 130 0.77 4.31 30.30
C ASN A 130 0.97 3.20 29.23
N PHE A 131 -0.08 2.85 28.50
CA PHE A 131 0.04 1.94 27.33
C PHE A 131 0.91 2.53 26.25
N GLU A 132 0.75 3.79 25.98
CA GLU A 132 1.53 4.52 24.98
C GLU A 132 3.00 4.52 25.38
N ASN A 133 3.89 4.28 24.42
CA ASN A 133 5.33 4.10 24.58
C ASN A 133 5.80 2.79 25.26
N ARG A 134 4.92 2.04 25.93
CA ARG A 134 5.26 0.72 26.48
C ARG A 134 4.76 -0.43 25.61
N LEU A 135 3.54 -0.33 25.08
CA LEU A 135 2.92 -1.36 24.25
C LEU A 135 2.94 -0.99 22.78
N PHE A 136 2.80 0.28 22.47
CA PHE A 136 2.76 0.79 21.10
C PHE A 136 3.30 2.22 21.01
N GLU A 137 3.72 2.59 19.82
CA GLU A 137 3.97 3.97 19.42
C GLU A 137 2.81 4.45 18.56
N ARG A 138 2.51 5.76 18.62
CA ARG A 138 1.39 6.37 17.92
C ARG A 138 1.83 7.63 17.19
N GLU A 139 1.35 7.78 15.95
CA GLU A 139 1.52 8.95 15.12
C GLU A 139 0.14 9.57 14.85
N ILE A 140 -0.02 10.85 15.17
CA ILE A 140 -1.21 11.62 14.80
C ILE A 140 -1.01 12.16 13.40
N LEU A 141 -1.97 11.90 12.52
CA LEU A 141 -1.89 12.30 11.12
C LEU A 141 -2.36 13.73 10.93
N THR A 142 -1.50 14.57 10.38
CA THR A 142 -1.87 15.92 9.94
C THR A 142 -2.82 15.84 8.73
N PRO A 143 -3.57 16.91 8.39
CA PRO A 143 -4.40 16.92 7.20
C PRO A 143 -3.64 16.58 5.91
N ALA A 144 -2.41 17.08 5.75
CA ALA A 144 -1.56 16.75 4.61
C ALA A 144 -1.22 15.24 4.56
N MET A 145 -0.85 14.66 5.72
CA MET A 145 -0.59 13.22 5.82
C MET A 145 -1.84 12.38 5.46
N GLN A 146 -3.01 12.80 5.90
CA GLN A 146 -4.27 12.08 5.59
C GLN A 146 -4.60 12.10 4.10
N VAL A 147 -4.39 13.25 3.43
CA VAL A 147 -4.55 13.36 1.96
C VAL A 147 -3.51 12.49 1.25
N ASN A 148 -2.25 12.54 1.68
CA ASN A 148 -1.18 11.74 1.11
C ASN A 148 -1.45 10.23 1.22
N GLU A 149 -1.98 9.78 2.36
CA GLU A 149 -2.43 8.39 2.50
C GLU A 149 -3.53 8.01 1.52
N TYR A 150 -4.51 8.91 1.32
CA TYR A 150 -5.56 8.66 0.34
C TYR A 150 -5.01 8.60 -1.07
N ILE A 151 -4.12 9.51 -1.46
CA ILE A 151 -3.45 9.49 -2.76
C ILE A 151 -2.70 8.16 -2.94
N MET A 152 -1.85 7.80 -1.98
CA MET A 152 -1.06 6.57 -2.03
C MET A 152 -1.93 5.32 -2.15
N THR A 153 -2.94 5.17 -1.30
CA THR A 153 -3.77 3.97 -1.27
C THR A 153 -4.69 3.86 -2.49
N SER A 154 -5.27 4.98 -2.94
CA SER A 154 -6.19 5.00 -4.09
C SER A 154 -5.49 4.72 -5.42
N LEU A 155 -4.30 5.27 -5.64
CA LEU A 155 -3.51 5.04 -6.86
C LEU A 155 -3.00 3.61 -7.00
N ARG A 156 -2.95 2.85 -5.92
CA ARG A 156 -2.59 1.42 -5.96
C ARG A 156 -3.73 0.52 -6.42
N THR A 157 -4.88 1.09 -6.75
CA THR A 157 -6.08 0.35 -7.17
C THR A 157 -6.60 0.80 -8.52
N ILE A 158 -7.38 -0.05 -9.18
CA ILE A 158 -8.09 0.31 -10.42
C ILE A 158 -9.15 1.41 -10.24
N TYR A 159 -9.54 1.69 -9.00
CA TYR A 159 -10.55 2.73 -8.71
C TYR A 159 -9.98 4.13 -8.85
N GLY A 160 -8.69 4.31 -8.52
CA GLY A 160 -7.96 5.57 -8.65
C GLY A 160 -8.29 6.61 -7.58
N CYS A 161 -7.66 7.76 -7.71
CA CYS A 161 -7.78 8.91 -6.82
C CYS A 161 -8.86 9.88 -7.34
N HIS A 162 -9.88 10.15 -6.52
CA HIS A 162 -11.02 10.98 -6.86
C HIS A 162 -10.85 12.39 -6.29
N LEU A 163 -10.83 13.42 -7.14
CA LEU A 163 -10.72 14.81 -6.70
C LEU A 163 -11.94 15.27 -5.90
N ASP A 164 -13.15 14.82 -6.27
CA ASP A 164 -14.38 15.16 -5.55
C ASP A 164 -14.34 14.62 -4.11
N TYR A 165 -13.80 13.42 -3.92
CA TYR A 165 -13.59 12.85 -2.58
C TYR A 165 -12.63 13.72 -1.76
N ILE A 166 -11.50 14.13 -2.36
CA ILE A 166 -10.53 15.01 -1.69
C ILE A 166 -11.17 16.35 -1.32
N ALA A 167 -11.94 16.94 -2.23
CA ALA A 167 -12.61 18.22 -1.98
C ALA A 167 -13.62 18.12 -0.84
N HIS A 168 -14.35 17.02 -0.74
CA HIS A 168 -15.38 16.79 0.28
C HIS A 168 -14.81 16.41 1.64
N GLU A 169 -13.92 15.41 1.67
CA GLU A 169 -13.41 14.83 2.93
C GLU A 169 -12.29 15.65 3.55
N PHE A 170 -11.51 16.39 2.76
CA PHE A 170 -10.37 17.16 3.24
C PHE A 170 -10.54 18.65 3.00
N SER A 171 -10.34 19.11 1.77
CA SER A 171 -10.68 20.49 1.37
C SER A 171 -10.69 20.68 -0.15
N PRO A 172 -11.49 21.65 -0.68
CA PRO A 172 -11.43 22.04 -2.09
C PRO A 172 -10.05 22.46 -2.55
N ALA A 173 -9.28 23.10 -1.68
CA ALA A 173 -7.94 23.60 -1.99
C ALA A 173 -6.95 22.46 -2.27
N PHE A 174 -7.00 21.35 -1.54
CA PHE A 174 -6.20 20.17 -1.85
C PHE A 174 -6.58 19.57 -3.22
N ALA A 175 -7.86 19.53 -3.55
CA ALA A 175 -8.30 19.01 -4.85
C ALA A 175 -7.81 19.89 -6.01
N GLU A 176 -7.86 21.22 -5.89
CA GLU A 176 -7.35 22.16 -6.90
C GLU A 176 -5.84 22.05 -7.08
N GLN A 177 -5.09 21.98 -5.98
CA GLN A 177 -3.64 21.82 -6.03
C GLN A 177 -3.25 20.45 -6.63
N LEU A 178 -3.97 19.38 -6.24
CA LEU A 178 -3.73 18.06 -6.82
C LEU A 178 -3.97 18.05 -8.32
N ALA A 179 -5.05 18.69 -8.80
CA ALA A 179 -5.30 18.82 -10.23
C ALA A 179 -4.13 19.50 -10.99
N LYS A 180 -3.51 20.52 -10.38
CA LYS A 180 -2.31 21.17 -10.93
C LYS A 180 -1.11 20.20 -10.93
N LYS A 181 -0.85 19.48 -9.84
CA LYS A 181 0.23 18.50 -9.77
C LYS A 181 0.05 17.39 -10.81
N ILE A 182 -1.18 16.88 -11.00
CA ILE A 182 -1.49 15.86 -12.01
C ILE A 182 -1.12 16.34 -13.42
N SER A 183 -1.33 17.62 -13.75
CA SER A 183 -1.01 18.16 -15.08
C SER A 183 0.50 18.16 -15.40
N LEU A 184 1.34 17.98 -14.40
CA LEU A 184 2.80 17.93 -14.52
C LEU A 184 3.35 16.49 -14.66
N LEU A 185 2.52 15.48 -14.39
CA LEU A 185 2.92 14.08 -14.49
C LEU A 185 3.18 13.66 -15.95
N GLN A 186 4.01 12.64 -16.12
CA GLN A 186 4.26 12.02 -17.42
C GLN A 186 3.01 11.28 -17.93
N GLN A 187 2.45 11.72 -19.04
CA GLN A 187 1.12 11.31 -19.55
C GLN A 187 0.95 9.81 -19.82
N ASP A 188 2.01 9.09 -20.17
CA ASP A 188 1.92 7.65 -20.47
C ASP A 188 1.58 6.77 -19.27
N ASN A 189 1.73 7.28 -18.06
CA ASN A 189 1.61 6.51 -16.83
C ASN A 189 0.23 6.59 -16.18
N TYR A 190 -0.65 7.47 -16.66
CA TYR A 190 -1.96 7.66 -16.04
C TYR A 190 -3.05 8.04 -17.05
N ILE A 191 -4.30 7.88 -16.59
CA ILE A 191 -5.50 8.38 -17.23
C ILE A 191 -6.19 9.32 -16.24
N PHE A 192 -6.40 10.56 -16.63
CA PHE A 192 -7.18 11.52 -15.84
C PHE A 192 -8.45 11.88 -16.59
N SER A 193 -9.60 11.47 -16.05
CA SER A 193 -10.90 11.73 -16.65
C SER A 193 -11.99 11.85 -15.59
N HIS A 194 -12.92 12.79 -15.79
CA HIS A 194 -14.05 13.02 -14.87
C HIS A 194 -13.62 13.21 -13.40
N GLY A 195 -12.51 13.91 -13.17
CA GLY A 195 -11.98 14.14 -11.83
C GLY A 195 -11.34 12.92 -11.16
N ILE A 196 -11.08 11.83 -11.89
CA ILE A 196 -10.48 10.61 -11.37
C ILE A 196 -9.13 10.37 -12.04
N LEU A 197 -8.08 10.27 -11.23
CA LEU A 197 -6.75 9.87 -11.65
C LEU A 197 -6.58 8.36 -11.44
N ARG A 198 -6.33 7.62 -12.52
CA ARG A 198 -6.01 6.19 -12.50
C ARG A 198 -4.65 5.96 -13.13
N LEU A 199 -3.89 5.03 -12.58
CA LEU A 199 -2.66 4.60 -13.24
C LEU A 199 -2.96 3.66 -14.41
N THR A 200 -2.17 3.76 -15.48
CA THR A 200 -2.14 2.74 -16.53
C THR A 200 -1.42 1.50 -16.00
N GLU A 201 -1.48 0.39 -16.71
CA GLU A 201 -0.70 -0.80 -16.35
C GLU A 201 0.81 -0.52 -16.25
N LYS A 202 1.32 0.37 -17.10
CA LYS A 202 2.70 0.86 -17.03
C LYS A 202 2.91 1.71 -15.78
N GLY A 203 1.98 2.62 -15.48
CA GLY A 203 2.04 3.49 -14.30
C GLY A 203 1.99 2.73 -12.98
N MET A 204 1.28 1.59 -12.93
CA MET A 204 1.22 0.76 -11.73
C MET A 204 2.60 0.23 -11.28
N LEU A 205 3.56 0.08 -12.21
CA LEU A 205 4.94 -0.28 -11.86
C LEU A 205 5.68 0.83 -11.11
N PHE A 206 5.20 2.06 -11.21
CA PHE A 206 5.79 3.25 -10.62
C PHE A 206 4.82 3.95 -9.63
N ALA A 207 3.82 3.23 -9.13
CA ALA A 207 2.75 3.79 -8.33
C ALA A 207 3.24 4.59 -7.13
N ASP A 208 4.25 4.09 -6.41
CA ASP A 208 4.80 4.75 -5.22
C ASP A 208 5.57 6.04 -5.60
N ALA A 209 6.31 6.03 -6.69
CA ALA A 209 7.01 7.21 -7.19
C ALA A 209 6.02 8.28 -7.67
N ILE A 210 4.99 7.88 -8.43
CA ILE A 210 3.95 8.79 -8.89
C ILE A 210 3.15 9.37 -7.72
N ALA A 211 2.81 8.54 -6.73
CA ALA A 211 2.14 9.03 -5.52
C ALA A 211 3.00 10.05 -4.77
N ALA A 212 4.30 9.80 -4.63
CA ALA A 212 5.24 10.70 -3.96
C ALA A 212 5.35 12.07 -4.66
N GLU A 213 5.30 12.12 -6.01
CA GLU A 213 5.27 13.38 -6.77
C GLU A 213 4.00 14.20 -6.49
N LEU A 214 2.92 13.55 -6.07
CA LEU A 214 1.64 14.17 -5.80
C LEU A 214 1.44 14.57 -4.33
N PHE A 215 2.32 14.15 -3.43
CA PHE A 215 2.20 14.42 -2.00
C PHE A 215 2.26 15.91 -1.67
N PHE A 216 1.59 16.26 -0.60
CA PHE A 216 1.56 17.57 0.00
C PHE A 216 2.50 17.66 1.19
N ASP A 217 3.19 18.79 1.30
CA ASP A 217 3.94 19.15 2.50
C ASP A 217 3.02 19.87 3.51
N GLU A 218 3.44 19.92 4.77
CA GLU A 218 2.68 20.63 5.81
C GLU A 218 2.48 22.12 5.48
N ASN A 219 3.41 22.75 4.78
CA ASN A 219 3.31 24.13 4.35
C ASN A 219 2.25 24.35 3.26
N ASP A 220 1.97 23.33 2.43
CA ASP A 220 0.91 23.41 1.40
C ASP A 220 -0.47 23.62 2.03
N TYR A 221 -0.68 23.11 3.25
CA TYR A 221 -1.93 23.28 4.01
C TYR A 221 -2.10 24.69 4.59
N LEU A 222 -1.03 25.34 5.00
CA LEU A 222 -1.08 26.68 5.63
C LEU A 222 -1.44 27.78 4.62
N THR A 223 -1.04 27.62 3.36
CA THR A 223 -1.34 28.58 2.28
C THR A 223 -2.78 28.51 1.76
N THR A 224 -3.56 27.51 2.18
CA THR A 224 -4.95 27.28 1.70
C THR A 224 -6.00 27.86 2.63
N ASN A 225 -5.63 28.38 3.82
CA ASN A 225 -6.55 28.92 4.82
C ASN A 225 -6.45 30.45 4.98
N GLU A 226 -5.70 31.15 4.10
CA GLU A 226 -5.72 32.59 3.93
C GLU A 226 -6.61 32.99 2.73
#